data_6a1c160214ead443cc1a372262a8425b
#
_entry.id   6a1c160214ead443cc1a372262a8425b
#
_cell.length_a   1.000
_cell.length_b   1.000
_cell.length_c   1.000
_cell.angle_alpha   90.00
_cell.angle_beta   90.00
_cell.angle_gamma   90.00
#
_symmetry.space_group_name_H-M   'P 1'
#
loop_
_entity.id
_entity.type
_entity.pdbx_description
1 polymer ?
#
loop_
_entity_poly.entity_id
_entity_poly.type
_entity_poly.pdbx_seq_one_letter_code
_entity_poly.pdbx_strand_id
1 'polypeptide(L)'
;QWEYQCFGKGIKAADDLWISRYLLFKIAEEYGVGVNLHPKPKTGDWNGSGMHSNFSNEEMRSKGSEELFSSICEKLGAVHNEGIASYGSDNDMRLTGLHETQKITEFSYGVSDRGASIRIPVYTVEHDWNGYLEDRRPASNADPYKILSHIVGTLTK
;
A
#
# COMPACT_ATOMS: atom_id res chain seq x y z
N GLN A 1 -4.05 11.37 12.72
CA GLN A 1 -4.47 10.12 12.07
C GLN A 1 -4.17 8.93 12.98
N TRP A 2 -5.06 7.96 12.97
CA TRP A 2 -4.86 6.67 13.63
C TRP A 2 -4.56 5.64 12.54
N GLU A 3 -3.65 4.73 12.82
CA GLU A 3 -3.24 3.67 11.91
C GLU A 3 -3.43 2.31 12.58
N TYR A 4 -3.90 1.34 11.83
CA TYR A 4 -3.98 -0.06 12.25
C TYR A 4 -3.59 -0.96 11.09
N GLN A 5 -3.28 -2.21 11.38
CA GLN A 5 -2.87 -3.20 10.38
C GLN A 5 -3.79 -4.41 10.41
N CYS A 6 -4.15 -4.90 9.23
CA CYS A 6 -4.80 -6.19 9.03
C CYS A 6 -3.81 -7.15 8.38
N PHE A 7 -3.75 -8.39 8.88
CA PHE A 7 -2.87 -9.43 8.36
C PHE A 7 -3.71 -10.60 7.84
N GLY A 8 -3.30 -11.17 6.70
CA GLY A 8 -3.99 -12.33 6.15
C GLY A 8 -3.21 -12.95 4.99
N LYS A 9 -3.60 -14.18 4.61
CA LYS A 9 -3.09 -14.87 3.42
C LYS A 9 -4.10 -14.74 2.29
N GLY A 10 -3.63 -14.27 1.13
CA GLY A 10 -4.45 -14.15 -0.05
C GLY A 10 -5.68 -13.28 0.20
N ILE A 11 -6.83 -13.72 -0.28
CA ILE A 11 -8.09 -12.97 -0.23
C ILE A 11 -8.54 -12.62 1.20
N LYS A 12 -8.15 -13.43 2.19
CA LYS A 12 -8.50 -13.17 3.60
C LYS A 12 -8.03 -11.80 4.09
N ALA A 13 -6.90 -11.29 3.62
CA ALA A 13 -6.44 -9.95 3.98
C ALA A 13 -7.42 -8.87 3.53
N ALA A 14 -8.02 -9.02 2.35
CA ALA A 14 -9.03 -8.09 1.83
C ALA A 14 -10.37 -8.22 2.57
N ASP A 15 -10.79 -9.45 2.88
CA ASP A 15 -12.00 -9.72 3.67
C ASP A 15 -11.88 -9.08 5.06
N ASP A 16 -10.77 -9.32 5.77
CA ASP A 16 -10.53 -8.80 7.12
C ASP A 16 -10.48 -7.27 7.11
N LEU A 17 -9.93 -6.65 6.06
CA LEU A 17 -9.92 -5.19 5.95
C LEU A 17 -11.34 -4.62 5.74
N TRP A 18 -12.18 -5.26 4.92
CA TRP A 18 -13.58 -4.84 4.77
C TRP A 18 -14.37 -5.00 6.06
N ILE A 19 -14.18 -6.12 6.77
CA ILE A 19 -14.79 -6.34 8.09
C ILE A 19 -14.32 -5.25 9.08
N SER A 20 -13.01 -4.96 9.10
CA SER A 20 -12.47 -3.94 10.01
C SER A 20 -13.02 -2.54 9.71
N ARG A 21 -13.19 -2.16 8.43
CA ARG A 21 -13.84 -0.90 8.04
C ARG A 21 -15.29 -0.85 8.51
N TYR A 22 -16.05 -1.92 8.30
CA TYR A 22 -17.43 -2.01 8.79
C TYR A 22 -17.49 -1.82 10.32
N LEU A 23 -16.65 -2.54 11.06
CA LEU A 23 -16.58 -2.42 12.52
C LEU A 23 -16.16 -1.02 12.96
N LEU A 24 -15.21 -0.40 12.26
CA LEU A 24 -14.76 0.95 12.54
C LEU A 24 -15.92 1.96 12.44
N PHE A 25 -16.71 1.91 11.37
CA PHE A 25 -17.90 2.75 11.22
C PHE A 25 -18.95 2.45 12.27
N LYS A 26 -19.20 1.17 12.53
CA LYS A 26 -20.22 0.74 13.53
C LYS A 26 -19.88 1.18 14.95
N ILE A 27 -18.62 1.03 15.35
CA ILE A 27 -18.15 1.46 16.67
C ILE A 27 -18.11 2.99 16.76
N ALA A 28 -17.69 3.68 15.69
CA ALA A 28 -17.66 5.13 15.67
C ALA A 28 -19.03 5.76 15.94
N GLU A 29 -20.12 5.15 15.45
CA GLU A 29 -21.50 5.58 15.75
C GLU A 29 -21.80 5.58 17.26
N GLU A 30 -21.34 4.55 17.98
CA GLU A 30 -21.57 4.43 19.43
C GLU A 30 -20.84 5.52 20.24
N TYR A 31 -19.72 6.01 19.71
CA TYR A 31 -18.92 7.07 20.32
C TYR A 31 -19.24 8.47 19.78
N GLY A 32 -20.20 8.60 18.85
CA GLY A 32 -20.58 9.88 18.27
C GLY A 32 -19.46 10.53 17.46
N VAL A 33 -18.55 9.74 16.85
CA VAL A 33 -17.44 10.21 16.02
C VAL A 33 -17.61 9.76 14.57
N GLY A 34 -17.09 10.54 13.63
CA GLY A 34 -17.11 10.19 12.20
C GLY A 34 -15.82 9.49 11.76
N VAL A 35 -15.94 8.56 10.80
CA VAL A 35 -14.81 7.93 10.13
C VAL A 35 -14.65 8.54 8.74
N ASN A 36 -13.46 8.98 8.40
CA ASN A 36 -13.14 9.55 7.10
C ASN A 36 -12.00 8.77 6.46
N LEU A 37 -12.30 8.07 5.35
CA LEU A 37 -11.33 7.31 4.55
C LEU A 37 -10.87 8.08 3.30
N HIS A 38 -11.14 9.39 3.20
CA HIS A 38 -10.65 10.19 2.09
C HIS A 38 -9.12 10.24 2.07
N PRO A 39 -8.45 10.14 0.91
CA PRO A 39 -6.98 10.14 0.84
C PRO A 39 -6.34 11.45 1.32
N LYS A 40 -7.09 12.56 1.29
CA LYS A 40 -6.68 13.86 1.83
C LYS A 40 -7.81 14.43 2.71
N PRO A 41 -8.01 13.91 3.94
CA PRO A 41 -9.15 14.32 4.79
C PRO A 41 -9.05 15.77 5.25
N LYS A 42 -7.85 16.33 5.24
CA LYS A 42 -7.60 17.76 5.53
C LYS A 42 -6.69 18.34 4.46
N THR A 43 -7.12 19.42 3.83
CA THR A 43 -6.37 20.14 2.80
C THR A 43 -5.24 20.98 3.41
N GLY A 44 -4.26 21.38 2.59
CA GLY A 44 -3.09 22.16 3.01
C GLY A 44 -1.91 21.28 3.44
N ASP A 45 -1.05 21.80 4.29
CA ASP A 45 0.21 21.19 4.74
C ASP A 45 -0.01 20.10 5.80
N TRP A 46 -0.74 19.05 5.40
CA TRP A 46 -1.07 17.89 6.23
C TRP A 46 -0.76 16.60 5.46
N ASN A 47 -0.43 15.53 6.19
CA ASN A 47 -0.29 14.22 5.58
C ASN A 47 -1.62 13.72 4.98
N GLY A 48 -1.54 12.99 3.90
CA GLY A 48 -2.65 12.24 3.36
C GLY A 48 -2.91 10.94 4.15
N SER A 49 -3.96 10.22 3.77
CA SER A 49 -4.32 8.93 4.34
C SER A 49 -4.18 7.84 3.29
N GLY A 50 -3.27 6.89 3.53
CA GLY A 50 -2.96 5.78 2.63
C GLY A 50 -3.39 4.43 3.20
N MET A 51 -3.50 3.45 2.31
CA MET A 51 -3.61 2.04 2.66
C MET A 51 -2.36 1.32 2.14
N HIS A 52 -1.24 1.52 2.83
CA HIS A 52 0.01 0.87 2.47
C HIS A 52 -0.16 -0.64 2.51
N SER A 53 0.19 -1.30 1.43
CA SER A 53 -0.05 -2.73 1.25
C SER A 53 1.26 -3.49 1.29
N ASN A 54 1.54 -4.12 2.43
CA ASN A 54 2.67 -5.01 2.59
C ASN A 54 2.35 -6.37 1.97
N PHE A 55 3.25 -6.89 1.16
CA PHE A 55 3.05 -8.18 0.50
C PHE A 55 4.35 -8.96 0.35
N SER A 56 4.23 -10.27 0.37
CA SER A 56 5.29 -11.21 0.05
C SER A 56 4.70 -12.53 -0.47
N ASN A 57 5.48 -13.23 -1.28
CA ASN A 57 5.24 -14.61 -1.62
C ASN A 57 6.26 -15.54 -0.91
N GLU A 58 6.17 -16.83 -1.14
CA GLU A 58 7.07 -17.81 -0.52
C GLU A 58 8.54 -17.57 -0.93
N GLU A 59 8.79 -17.28 -2.20
CA GLU A 59 10.13 -17.02 -2.71
C GLU A 59 10.77 -15.79 -2.04
N MET A 60 10.03 -14.69 -1.89
CA MET A 60 10.49 -13.48 -1.19
C MET A 60 10.84 -13.74 0.27
N ARG A 61 10.23 -14.73 0.92
CA ARG A 61 10.46 -15.04 2.34
C ARG A 61 11.54 -16.08 2.59
N SER A 62 11.87 -16.92 1.59
CA SER A 62 12.75 -18.09 1.79
C SER A 62 13.95 -18.16 0.85
N LYS A 63 13.91 -17.43 -0.26
CA LYS A 63 14.94 -17.40 -1.31
C LYS A 63 15.11 -15.99 -1.87
N GLY A 64 14.91 -14.98 -1.03
CA GLY A 64 15.00 -13.59 -1.41
C GLY A 64 16.42 -13.21 -1.88
N SER A 65 16.49 -12.27 -2.78
CA SER A 65 17.73 -11.61 -3.19
C SER A 65 17.44 -10.18 -3.64
N GLU A 66 18.45 -9.34 -3.70
CA GLU A 66 18.31 -7.98 -4.19
C GLU A 66 17.74 -7.95 -5.62
N GLU A 67 18.21 -8.86 -6.47
CA GLU A 67 17.74 -8.98 -7.85
C GLU A 67 16.26 -9.37 -7.93
N LEU A 68 15.81 -10.29 -7.06
CA LEU A 68 14.39 -10.68 -7.00
C LEU A 68 13.53 -9.48 -6.62
N PHE A 69 13.90 -8.75 -5.56
CA PHE A 69 13.12 -7.61 -5.08
C PHE A 69 13.11 -6.46 -6.10
N SER A 70 14.26 -6.17 -6.73
CA SER A 70 14.37 -5.18 -7.80
C SER A 70 13.50 -5.56 -9.00
N SER A 71 13.55 -6.81 -9.44
CA SER A 71 12.72 -7.32 -10.55
C SER A 71 11.22 -7.17 -10.27
N ILE A 72 10.79 -7.46 -9.04
CA ILE A 72 9.39 -7.26 -8.62
C ILE A 72 9.01 -5.77 -8.67
N CYS A 73 9.88 -4.89 -8.16
CA CYS A 73 9.66 -3.45 -8.22
C CYS A 73 9.55 -2.94 -9.67
N GLU A 74 10.41 -3.41 -10.55
CA GLU A 74 10.39 -3.06 -11.98
C GLU A 74 9.09 -3.53 -12.67
N LYS A 75 8.63 -4.75 -12.39
CA LYS A 75 7.32 -5.24 -12.87
C LYS A 75 6.17 -4.34 -12.42
N LEU A 76 6.15 -3.94 -11.14
CA LEU A 76 5.14 -3.02 -10.61
C LEU A 76 5.24 -1.61 -11.20
N GLY A 77 6.46 -1.18 -11.53
CA GLY A 77 6.71 0.07 -12.24
C GLY A 77 6.17 0.05 -13.67
N ALA A 78 6.38 -1.05 -14.39
CA ALA A 78 5.90 -1.22 -15.77
C ALA A 78 4.37 -1.11 -15.89
N VAL A 79 3.63 -1.45 -14.83
CA VAL A 79 2.15 -1.37 -14.76
C VAL A 79 1.68 -0.27 -13.78
N HIS A 80 2.50 0.76 -13.55
CA HIS A 80 2.21 1.81 -12.58
C HIS A 80 0.85 2.47 -12.80
N ASN A 81 0.54 2.90 -14.02
CA ASN A 81 -0.71 3.58 -14.34
C ASN A 81 -1.95 2.68 -14.14
N GLU A 82 -1.83 1.39 -14.44
CA GLU A 82 -2.88 0.40 -14.18
C GLU A 82 -3.14 0.26 -12.67
N GLY A 83 -2.07 0.24 -11.87
CA GLY A 83 -2.15 0.26 -10.41
C GLY A 83 -2.86 1.50 -9.89
N ILE A 84 -2.42 2.68 -10.31
CA ILE A 84 -3.01 3.97 -9.90
C ILE A 84 -4.52 4.01 -10.19
N ALA A 85 -4.97 3.51 -11.34
CA ALA A 85 -6.38 3.46 -11.70
C ALA A 85 -7.23 2.59 -10.74
N SER A 86 -6.59 1.68 -10.00
CA SER A 86 -7.23 0.75 -9.06
C SER A 86 -7.07 1.17 -7.58
N TYR A 87 -6.25 2.20 -7.30
CA TYR A 87 -5.76 2.51 -5.95
C TYR A 87 -6.55 3.58 -5.22
N GLY A 88 -7.82 3.76 -5.57
CA GLY A 88 -8.75 4.66 -4.90
C GLY A 88 -8.97 5.98 -5.65
N SER A 89 -10.10 6.64 -5.34
CA SER A 89 -10.42 7.96 -5.89
C SER A 89 -9.66 9.07 -5.16
N ASP A 90 -9.48 10.20 -5.85
CA ASP A 90 -8.87 11.43 -5.32
C ASP A 90 -7.43 11.23 -4.76
N ASN A 91 -6.74 10.18 -5.21
CA ASN A 91 -5.40 9.83 -4.74
C ASN A 91 -4.32 10.80 -5.26
N ASP A 92 -4.62 11.59 -6.29
CA ASP A 92 -3.82 12.72 -6.76
C ASP A 92 -3.69 13.82 -5.70
N MET A 93 -4.70 13.99 -4.86
CA MET A 93 -4.63 14.94 -3.73
C MET A 93 -3.64 14.49 -2.64
N ARG A 94 -3.28 13.21 -2.61
CA ARG A 94 -2.34 12.62 -1.64
C ARG A 94 -0.95 12.40 -2.25
N LEU A 95 -0.87 11.83 -3.46
CA LEU A 95 0.39 11.50 -4.14
C LEU A 95 0.97 12.72 -4.86
N THR A 96 1.55 13.63 -4.11
CA THR A 96 2.00 14.94 -4.58
C THR A 96 3.53 15.08 -4.71
N GLY A 97 4.29 14.10 -4.24
CA GLY A 97 5.75 14.21 -4.06
C GLY A 97 6.14 14.93 -2.77
N LEU A 98 5.18 15.25 -1.91
CA LEU A 98 5.36 15.83 -0.58
C LEU A 98 4.77 14.87 0.47
N HIS A 99 5.02 15.16 1.76
CA HIS A 99 4.43 14.38 2.87
C HIS A 99 4.69 12.88 2.78
N GLU A 100 5.93 12.50 2.47
CA GLU A 100 6.37 11.10 2.36
C GLU A 100 5.60 10.32 1.27
N THR A 101 5.31 10.95 0.13
CA THR A 101 4.72 10.29 -1.04
C THR A 101 5.50 10.60 -2.30
N GLN A 102 5.50 9.68 -3.26
CA GLN A 102 5.89 9.98 -4.64
C GLN A 102 4.73 10.70 -5.36
N LYS A 103 5.04 11.44 -6.43
CA LYS A 103 4.02 12.01 -7.30
C LYS A 103 3.23 10.90 -8.00
N ILE A 104 1.94 11.13 -8.20
CA ILE A 104 1.04 10.14 -8.82
C ILE A 104 1.46 9.73 -10.23
N THR A 105 2.19 10.59 -10.94
CA THR A 105 2.68 10.36 -12.31
C THR A 105 4.07 9.74 -12.37
N GLU A 106 4.72 9.56 -11.23
CA GLU A 106 6.09 9.08 -11.14
C GLU A 106 6.14 7.75 -10.36
N PHE A 107 7.07 6.89 -10.73
CA PHE A 107 7.33 5.64 -10.03
C PHE A 107 8.77 5.60 -9.54
N SER A 108 8.94 5.20 -8.29
CA SER A 108 10.26 4.95 -7.70
C SER A 108 10.18 3.83 -6.66
N TYR A 109 11.32 3.23 -6.36
CA TYR A 109 11.45 2.31 -5.23
C TYR A 109 12.81 2.49 -4.55
N GLY A 110 12.89 2.13 -3.28
CA GLY A 110 14.14 2.22 -2.53
C GLY A 110 14.07 1.61 -1.14
N VAL A 111 15.26 1.31 -0.61
CA VAL A 111 15.41 0.79 0.76
C VAL A 111 15.12 1.89 1.76
N SER A 112 14.20 1.63 2.69
CA SER A 112 13.74 2.58 3.72
C SER A 112 13.24 3.93 3.18
N ASP A 113 12.98 4.04 1.87
CA ASP A 113 12.55 5.28 1.24
C ASP A 113 11.03 5.48 1.45
N ARG A 114 10.70 6.40 2.35
CA ARG A 114 9.30 6.75 2.65
C ARG A 114 8.66 7.63 1.57
N GLY A 115 9.46 8.25 0.71
CA GLY A 115 9.00 9.04 -0.45
C GLY A 115 8.76 8.20 -1.71
N ALA A 116 9.16 6.93 -1.73
CA ALA A 116 9.02 6.07 -2.89
C ALA A 116 7.60 5.51 -3.07
N SER A 117 7.29 5.07 -4.28
CA SER A 117 6.08 4.31 -4.62
C SER A 117 6.08 2.93 -3.96
N ILE A 118 7.22 2.23 -4.02
CA ILE A 118 7.46 0.95 -3.35
C ILE A 118 8.63 1.12 -2.37
N ARG A 119 8.39 0.80 -1.12
CA ARG A 119 9.45 0.75 -0.12
C ARG A 119 9.92 -0.68 0.08
N ILE A 120 11.21 -0.88 0.06
CA ILE A 120 11.88 -2.10 0.53
C ILE A 120 12.16 -1.87 2.02
N PRO A 121 11.50 -2.57 2.94
CA PRO A 121 11.77 -2.37 4.36
C PRO A 121 13.22 -2.72 4.74
N VAL A 122 13.81 -1.97 5.66
CA VAL A 122 15.14 -2.28 6.18
C VAL A 122 15.21 -3.70 6.73
N TYR A 123 14.13 -4.17 7.36
CA TYR A 123 13.96 -5.56 7.80
C TYR A 123 14.30 -6.58 6.71
N THR A 124 13.81 -6.36 5.48
CA THR A 124 14.05 -7.26 4.34
C THR A 124 15.55 -7.35 4.02
N VAL A 125 16.25 -6.21 4.01
CA VAL A 125 17.68 -6.15 3.73
C VAL A 125 18.50 -6.78 4.85
N GLU A 126 18.18 -6.47 6.11
CA GLU A 126 18.88 -7.01 7.29
C GLU A 126 18.68 -8.52 7.50
N HIS A 127 17.66 -9.10 6.84
CA HIS A 127 17.38 -10.54 6.84
C HIS A 127 17.79 -11.21 5.52
N ASP A 128 18.93 -10.81 4.96
CA ASP A 128 19.48 -11.38 3.74
C ASP A 128 18.48 -11.39 2.58
N TRP A 129 17.76 -10.28 2.41
CA TRP A 129 16.69 -10.12 1.43
C TRP A 129 15.52 -11.10 1.58
N ASN A 130 15.32 -11.68 2.75
CA ASN A 130 14.14 -12.51 3.05
C ASN A 130 13.10 -11.67 3.80
N GLY A 131 12.03 -11.28 3.10
CA GLY A 131 11.06 -10.35 3.68
C GLY A 131 9.87 -10.01 2.79
N TYR A 132 9.55 -8.74 2.71
CA TYR A 132 8.38 -8.22 2.02
C TYR A 132 8.64 -6.86 1.38
N LEU A 133 7.72 -6.44 0.51
CA LEU A 133 7.63 -5.08 -0.06
C LEU A 133 6.42 -4.35 0.49
N GLU A 134 6.50 -3.03 0.52
CA GLU A 134 5.39 -2.15 0.86
C GLU A 134 5.00 -1.31 -0.36
N ASP A 135 3.82 -1.56 -0.94
CA ASP A 135 3.22 -0.65 -1.93
C ASP A 135 2.55 0.51 -1.19
N ARG A 136 3.11 1.69 -1.35
CA ARG A 136 2.69 2.92 -0.66
C ARG A 136 1.71 3.76 -1.48
N ARG A 137 1.42 3.34 -2.71
CA ARG A 137 0.56 4.08 -3.64
C ARG A 137 -0.94 4.02 -3.29
N PRO A 138 -1.52 2.92 -2.75
CA PRO A 138 -2.95 2.87 -2.52
C PRO A 138 -3.44 3.90 -1.50
N ALA A 139 -4.59 4.52 -1.80
CA ALA A 139 -5.29 5.44 -0.91
C ALA A 139 -6.08 4.69 0.17
N SER A 140 -6.40 5.37 1.27
CA SER A 140 -7.18 4.81 2.37
C SER A 140 -8.59 4.35 1.97
N ASN A 141 -9.17 4.93 0.91
CA ASN A 141 -10.49 4.55 0.35
C ASN A 141 -10.41 3.47 -0.74
N ALA A 142 -9.21 2.99 -1.08
CA ALA A 142 -9.06 1.99 -2.13
C ALA A 142 -9.76 0.66 -1.78
N ASP A 143 -10.15 -0.07 -2.81
CA ASP A 143 -10.73 -1.42 -2.68
C ASP A 143 -9.60 -2.45 -2.49
N PRO A 144 -9.51 -3.14 -1.34
CA PRO A 144 -8.44 -4.09 -1.07
C PRO A 144 -8.45 -5.30 -2.02
N TYR A 145 -9.58 -5.69 -2.58
CA TYR A 145 -9.63 -6.76 -3.58
C TYR A 145 -8.97 -6.34 -4.90
N LYS A 146 -9.17 -5.08 -5.33
CA LYS A 146 -8.52 -4.55 -6.53
C LYS A 146 -7.02 -4.44 -6.35
N ILE A 147 -6.55 -3.98 -5.17
CA ILE A 147 -5.12 -3.92 -4.85
C ILE A 147 -4.51 -5.33 -4.89
N LEU A 148 -5.12 -6.28 -4.18
CA LEU A 148 -4.65 -7.66 -4.14
C LEU A 148 -4.61 -8.27 -5.55
N SER A 149 -5.67 -8.08 -6.34
CA SER A 149 -5.74 -8.56 -7.73
C SER A 149 -4.64 -7.96 -8.60
N HIS A 150 -4.36 -6.67 -8.46
CA HIS A 150 -3.30 -5.99 -9.22
C HIS A 150 -1.92 -6.53 -8.83
N ILE A 151 -1.61 -6.64 -7.55
CA ILE A 151 -0.31 -7.16 -7.07
C ILE A 151 -0.12 -8.60 -7.52
N VAL A 152 -1.07 -9.49 -7.23
CA VAL A 152 -0.99 -10.91 -7.60
C VAL A 152 -0.90 -11.07 -9.12
N GLY A 153 -1.76 -10.39 -9.87
CA GLY A 153 -1.76 -10.44 -11.33
C GLY A 153 -0.43 -9.95 -11.95
N THR A 154 0.25 -9.00 -11.33
CA THR A 154 1.56 -8.52 -11.78
C THR A 154 2.67 -9.53 -11.46
N LEU A 155 2.63 -10.17 -10.29
CA LEU A 155 3.66 -11.11 -9.86
C LEU A 155 3.56 -12.49 -10.53
N THR A 156 2.40 -12.83 -11.08
CA THR A 156 2.16 -14.15 -11.72
C THR A 156 2.34 -14.13 -13.25
N LYS A 157 2.63 -12.97 -13.82
CA LYS A 157 3.05 -12.78 -15.21
C LYS A 157 4.58 -12.84 -15.31
#